data_0846ca2604b2d033283e80a5309b5402
#
_entry.id   0846ca2604b2d033283e80a5309b5402
#
_cell.length_a   1.000
_cell.length_b   1.000
_cell.length_c   1.000
_cell.angle_alpha   90.00
_cell.angle_beta   90.00
_cell.angle_gamma   90.00
#
_symmetry.space_group_name_H-M   'P 1'
#
loop_
_entity.id
_entity.type
_entity.pdbx_description
1 polymer ?
#
loop_
_entity_poly.entity_id
_entity_poly.type
_entity_poly.pdbx_seq_one_letter_code
_entity_poly.pdbx_strand_id
1 'polypeptide(L)'
;GSILPRERTGVFVGMEPDSEVARWGTRWRLAATAREAGASAEWLAAARDAVVPVLEAAAVVGTMPNIPANRLSSQLDLGGSAFTVQAGEASGTTALSLAARALGNGELDAALVGAVDLSCESVHRSAVEALSGGAAGPPGDAAVVLVVKRLEDAERDGERVLARIDETPWSEEGDGRGPRLDLDGESSPDLAARFGSAWAASDLVHVAAAALSLHHRQLPGGKPWLPAGPGARGAVVHAPEGPSVRLTEAATHPRRAE
;
A
#
# COMPACT_ATOMS: atom_id res chain seq x y z
N GLY A 1 -24.43 6.59 12.29
CA GLY A 1 -23.41 6.47 13.32
C GLY A 1 -22.09 6.07 12.73
N SER A 2 -20.95 6.30 13.42
CA SER A 2 -19.63 5.90 12.94
C SER A 2 -19.56 4.38 12.90
N ILE A 3 -19.17 3.83 11.76
CA ILE A 3 -18.98 2.38 11.55
C ILE A 3 -17.69 1.90 12.26
N LEU A 4 -16.74 2.80 12.54
CA LEU A 4 -15.45 2.48 13.14
C LEU A 4 -15.41 2.81 14.64
N PRO A 5 -14.88 1.91 15.49
CA PRO A 5 -14.63 2.16 16.91
C PRO A 5 -13.41 3.08 17.06
N ARG A 6 -13.64 4.41 17.07
CA ARG A 6 -12.59 5.43 16.94
C ARG A 6 -11.41 5.25 17.89
N GLU A 7 -11.69 4.97 19.17
CA GLU A 7 -10.62 4.83 20.19
C GLU A 7 -9.67 3.65 19.93
N ARG A 8 -10.14 2.62 19.23
CA ARG A 8 -9.41 1.38 18.95
C ARG A 8 -9.24 1.12 17.46
N THR A 9 -9.30 2.18 16.64
CA THR A 9 -9.00 2.11 15.21
C THR A 9 -7.60 2.65 14.95
N GLY A 10 -6.74 1.81 14.37
CA GLY A 10 -5.37 2.16 13.97
C GLY A 10 -5.27 2.66 12.54
N VAL A 11 -4.15 3.32 12.21
CA VAL A 11 -3.83 3.82 10.86
C VAL A 11 -2.42 3.36 10.47
N PHE A 12 -2.32 2.57 9.42
CA PHE A 12 -1.06 2.03 8.90
C PHE A 12 -0.93 2.47 7.45
N VAL A 13 0.15 3.21 7.11
CA VAL A 13 0.35 3.76 5.77
C VAL A 13 1.66 3.26 5.19
N GLY A 14 1.57 2.45 4.14
CA GLY A 14 2.74 2.07 3.33
C GLY A 14 3.11 3.17 2.36
N MET A 15 4.32 3.70 2.45
CA MET A 15 4.84 4.72 1.54
C MET A 15 6.35 4.87 1.68
N GLU A 16 6.98 5.40 0.64
CA GLU A 16 8.39 5.76 0.68
C GLU A 16 8.64 7.17 1.25
N PRO A 17 9.88 7.48 1.65
CA PRO A 17 10.26 8.82 2.09
C PRO A 17 10.05 9.85 0.99
N ASP A 18 9.77 11.09 1.40
CA ASP A 18 9.70 12.21 0.47
C ASP A 18 11.07 12.48 -0.18
N SER A 19 11.07 12.59 -1.50
CA SER A 19 12.28 12.85 -2.31
C SER A 19 12.93 14.20 -2.04
N GLU A 20 12.24 15.15 -1.43
CA GLU A 20 12.82 16.44 -1.01
C GLU A 20 13.99 16.26 -0.04
N VAL A 21 13.97 15.21 0.79
CA VAL A 21 15.10 14.86 1.68
C VAL A 21 16.39 14.66 0.88
N ALA A 22 16.30 13.98 -0.28
CA ALA A 22 17.46 13.78 -1.15
C ALA A 22 17.93 15.10 -1.79
N ARG A 23 17.02 16.02 -2.13
CA ARG A 23 17.35 17.36 -2.66
C ARG A 23 18.09 18.20 -1.63
N TRP A 24 17.63 18.26 -0.38
CA TRP A 24 18.39 18.96 0.67
C TRP A 24 19.74 18.32 0.91
N GLY A 25 19.85 17.01 0.91
CA GLY A 25 21.11 16.29 0.97
C GLY A 25 22.07 16.70 -0.18
N THR A 26 21.53 16.89 -1.39
CA THR A 26 22.28 17.38 -2.55
C THR A 26 22.70 18.84 -2.35
N ARG A 27 21.81 19.74 -1.93
CA ARG A 27 22.11 21.14 -1.63
C ARG A 27 23.30 21.28 -0.69
N TRP A 28 23.36 20.46 0.36
CA TRP A 28 24.48 20.46 1.30
C TRP A 28 25.79 19.99 0.68
N ARG A 29 25.74 18.95 -0.14
CA ARG A 29 26.93 18.34 -0.76
C ARG A 29 27.48 19.13 -1.93
N LEU A 30 26.71 20.01 -2.58
CA LEU A 30 27.14 20.83 -3.71
C LEU A 30 28.41 21.66 -3.43
N ALA A 31 28.67 22.06 -2.18
CA ALA A 31 29.89 22.80 -1.83
C ALA A 31 31.17 22.00 -2.06
N ALA A 32 31.14 20.68 -1.86
CA ALA A 32 32.29 19.84 -2.15
C ALA A 32 32.55 19.74 -3.66
N THR A 33 31.49 19.41 -4.42
CA THR A 33 31.55 19.29 -5.88
C THR A 33 31.97 20.62 -6.55
N ALA A 34 31.43 21.76 -6.08
CA ALA A 34 31.79 23.07 -6.60
C ALA A 34 33.27 23.38 -6.37
N ARG A 35 33.82 23.02 -5.21
CA ARG A 35 35.24 23.20 -4.90
C ARG A 35 36.13 22.36 -5.82
N GLU A 36 35.78 21.09 -6.03
CA GLU A 36 36.52 20.19 -6.92
C GLU A 36 36.47 20.66 -8.37
N ALA A 37 35.35 21.22 -8.80
CA ALA A 37 35.16 21.77 -10.15
C ALA A 37 35.71 23.19 -10.34
N GLY A 38 36.23 23.83 -9.29
CA GLY A 38 36.69 25.23 -9.35
C GLY A 38 35.59 26.25 -9.62
N ALA A 39 34.34 25.95 -9.26
CA ALA A 39 33.20 26.82 -9.50
C ALA A 39 33.18 28.01 -8.54
N SER A 40 32.61 29.15 -9.01
CA SER A 40 32.53 30.37 -8.21
C SER A 40 31.53 30.29 -7.07
N ALA A 41 31.63 31.19 -6.08
CA ALA A 41 30.68 31.27 -4.98
C ALA A 41 29.27 31.65 -5.48
N GLU A 42 29.18 32.50 -6.49
CA GLU A 42 27.91 32.91 -7.12
C GLU A 42 27.25 31.73 -7.82
N TRP A 43 28.04 30.91 -8.54
CA TRP A 43 27.53 29.69 -9.14
C TRP A 43 27.00 28.72 -8.07
N LEU A 44 27.76 28.54 -6.98
CA LEU A 44 27.31 27.63 -5.90
C LEU A 44 26.02 28.11 -5.24
N ALA A 45 25.85 29.42 -5.02
CA ALA A 45 24.60 29.94 -4.47
C ALA A 45 23.42 29.69 -5.39
N ALA A 46 23.56 30.02 -6.69
CA ALA A 46 22.54 29.81 -7.69
C ALA A 46 22.18 28.31 -7.86
N ALA A 47 23.18 27.43 -7.88
CA ALA A 47 22.98 25.98 -7.99
C ALA A 47 22.25 25.41 -6.78
N ARG A 48 22.54 25.85 -5.57
CA ARG A 48 21.85 25.46 -4.35
C ARG A 48 20.36 25.81 -4.41
N ASP A 49 20.05 27.03 -4.81
CA ASP A 49 18.68 27.54 -4.87
C ASP A 49 17.89 26.91 -6.03
N ALA A 50 18.59 26.50 -7.09
CA ALA A 50 17.97 25.74 -8.20
C ALA A 50 17.62 24.29 -7.83
N VAL A 51 18.37 23.66 -6.90
CA VAL A 51 18.08 22.29 -6.44
C VAL A 51 16.86 22.26 -5.52
N VAL A 52 16.86 23.10 -4.49
CA VAL A 52 15.77 23.20 -3.51
C VAL A 52 15.94 24.49 -2.69
N PRO A 53 14.86 25.17 -2.28
CA PRO A 53 14.93 26.31 -1.38
C PRO A 53 15.63 26.01 -0.05
N VAL A 54 15.93 27.04 0.72
CA VAL A 54 16.44 26.88 2.10
C VAL A 54 15.42 26.13 2.93
N LEU A 55 15.90 25.19 3.73
CA LEU A 55 15.05 24.36 4.58
C LEU A 55 14.36 25.20 5.64
N GLU A 56 13.05 25.23 5.60
CA GLU A 56 12.18 25.87 6.58
C GLU A 56 11.45 24.85 7.46
N ALA A 57 10.96 25.26 8.64
CA ALA A 57 10.29 24.36 9.58
C ALA A 57 9.06 23.66 8.97
N ALA A 58 8.29 24.35 8.14
CA ALA A 58 7.14 23.76 7.46
C ALA A 58 7.53 22.64 6.50
N ALA A 59 8.66 22.81 5.77
CA ALA A 59 9.19 21.81 4.87
C ALA A 59 9.70 20.57 5.64
N VAL A 60 10.37 20.78 6.79
CA VAL A 60 10.77 19.65 7.66
C VAL A 60 9.57 18.82 8.08
N VAL A 61 8.52 19.47 8.58
CA VAL A 61 7.28 18.77 8.99
C VAL A 61 6.64 18.05 7.80
N GLY A 62 6.65 18.67 6.62
CA GLY A 62 6.07 18.08 5.40
C GLY A 62 6.75 16.79 4.95
N THR A 63 8.05 16.62 5.23
CA THR A 63 8.84 15.46 4.81
C THR A 63 9.07 14.42 5.92
N MET A 64 8.57 14.66 7.11
CA MET A 64 8.67 13.66 8.20
C MET A 64 7.80 12.44 7.91
N PRO A 65 8.37 11.22 7.86
CA PRO A 65 7.64 10.04 7.40
C PRO A 65 6.45 9.64 8.28
N ASN A 66 6.41 10.04 9.54
CA ASN A 66 5.30 9.75 10.44
C ASN A 66 4.09 10.69 10.28
N ILE A 67 4.26 11.84 9.64
CA ILE A 67 3.20 12.86 9.53
C ILE A 67 1.96 12.37 8.76
N PRO A 68 2.05 11.66 7.62
CA PRO A 68 0.88 11.19 6.90
C PRO A 68 -0.08 10.36 7.76
N ALA A 69 0.43 9.33 8.44
CA ALA A 69 -0.40 8.48 9.29
C ALA A 69 -0.97 9.24 10.50
N ASN A 70 -0.14 10.05 11.17
CA ASN A 70 -0.57 10.82 12.33
C ASN A 70 -1.61 11.91 11.97
N ARG A 71 -1.47 12.54 10.80
CA ARG A 71 -2.44 13.52 10.32
C ARG A 71 -3.79 12.89 10.05
N LEU A 72 -3.82 11.71 9.41
CA LEU A 72 -5.05 10.95 9.18
C LEU A 72 -5.70 10.55 10.52
N SER A 73 -4.92 10.01 11.46
CA SER A 73 -5.40 9.67 12.79
C SER A 73 -6.02 10.87 13.50
N SER A 74 -5.33 12.02 13.50
CA SER A 74 -5.83 13.25 14.12
C SER A 74 -7.07 13.82 13.44
N GLN A 75 -7.12 13.85 12.09
CA GLN A 75 -8.27 14.39 11.34
C GLN A 75 -9.52 13.52 11.46
N LEU A 76 -9.35 12.21 11.59
CA LEU A 76 -10.46 11.26 11.73
C LEU A 76 -10.80 10.97 13.20
N ASP A 77 -10.08 11.59 14.15
CA ASP A 77 -10.27 11.41 15.58
C ASP A 77 -10.15 9.93 15.98
N LEU A 78 -9.03 9.29 15.59
CA LEU A 78 -8.74 7.89 15.85
C LEU A 78 -7.69 7.76 16.97
N GLY A 79 -7.96 6.88 17.93
CA GLY A 79 -7.13 6.70 19.13
C GLY A 79 -6.18 5.50 19.08
N GLY A 80 -6.26 4.66 18.04
CA GLY A 80 -5.37 3.51 17.87
C GLY A 80 -3.98 3.91 17.36
N SER A 81 -3.08 2.93 17.27
CA SER A 81 -1.72 3.14 16.76
C SER A 81 -1.73 3.72 15.35
N ALA A 82 -0.90 4.75 15.10
CA ALA A 82 -0.79 5.39 13.80
C ALA A 82 0.68 5.54 13.40
N PHE A 83 1.08 4.90 12.29
CA PHE A 83 2.46 5.00 11.79
C PHE A 83 2.58 4.66 10.30
N THR A 84 3.67 5.11 9.71
CA THR A 84 4.03 4.84 8.33
C THR A 84 4.99 3.64 8.27
N VAL A 85 4.84 2.83 7.25
CA VAL A 85 5.66 1.64 6.98
C VAL A 85 6.43 1.86 5.68
N GLN A 86 7.75 1.70 5.75
CA GLN A 86 8.64 1.78 4.59
C GLN A 86 9.30 0.42 4.39
N ALA A 87 9.01 -0.23 3.29
CA ALA A 87 9.53 -1.55 2.93
C ALA A 87 9.61 -1.72 1.39
N GLY A 88 9.97 -0.65 0.68
CA GLY A 88 10.02 -0.68 -0.78
C GLY A 88 8.66 -1.02 -1.39
N GLU A 89 8.65 -1.90 -2.38
CA GLU A 89 7.42 -2.39 -3.02
C GLU A 89 6.47 -3.07 -2.03
N ALA A 90 7.01 -3.71 -0.98
CA ALA A 90 6.22 -4.42 0.03
C ALA A 90 5.63 -3.51 1.12
N SER A 91 5.74 -2.18 1.02
CA SER A 91 5.27 -1.25 2.06
C SER A 91 3.79 -1.45 2.39
N GLY A 92 2.94 -1.61 1.38
CA GLY A 92 1.50 -1.80 1.54
C GLY A 92 1.13 -3.13 2.20
N THR A 93 1.70 -4.24 1.75
CA THR A 93 1.44 -5.58 2.31
C THR A 93 2.03 -5.75 3.70
N THR A 94 3.18 -5.13 3.98
CA THR A 94 3.75 -5.09 5.33
C THR A 94 2.84 -4.30 6.28
N ALA A 95 2.32 -3.14 5.87
CA ALA A 95 1.34 -2.38 6.64
C ALA A 95 0.09 -3.22 6.95
N LEU A 96 -0.42 -3.96 5.95
CA LEU A 96 -1.56 -4.86 6.12
C LEU A 96 -1.27 -6.00 7.11
N SER A 97 -0.09 -6.62 7.02
CA SER A 97 0.34 -7.68 7.93
C SER A 97 0.43 -7.20 9.38
N LEU A 98 0.99 -6.01 9.61
CA LEU A 98 1.06 -5.41 10.93
C LEU A 98 -0.33 -5.10 11.51
N ALA A 99 -1.22 -4.57 10.69
CA ALA A 99 -2.61 -4.30 11.08
C ALA A 99 -3.36 -5.61 11.42
N ALA A 100 -3.23 -6.65 10.59
CA ALA A 100 -3.85 -7.95 10.83
C ALA A 100 -3.38 -8.57 12.16
N ARG A 101 -2.08 -8.48 12.46
CA ARG A 101 -1.53 -8.94 13.75
C ARG A 101 -2.07 -8.16 14.94
N ALA A 102 -2.15 -6.83 14.85
CA ALA A 102 -2.70 -6.00 15.93
C ALA A 102 -4.19 -6.30 16.19
N LEU A 103 -4.97 -6.56 15.12
CA LEU A 103 -6.35 -7.01 15.23
C LEU A 103 -6.46 -8.41 15.85
N GLY A 104 -5.65 -9.37 15.39
CA GLY A 104 -5.59 -10.73 15.92
C GLY A 104 -5.20 -10.79 17.41
N ASN A 105 -4.26 -9.93 17.82
CA ASN A 105 -3.85 -9.79 19.23
C ASN A 105 -4.87 -9.04 20.10
N GLY A 106 -5.94 -8.50 19.53
CA GLY A 106 -6.92 -7.69 20.25
C GLY A 106 -6.42 -6.31 20.68
N GLU A 107 -5.31 -5.82 20.12
CA GLU A 107 -4.78 -4.48 20.37
C GLU A 107 -5.67 -3.39 19.72
N LEU A 108 -6.27 -3.72 18.58
CA LEU A 108 -7.18 -2.88 17.82
C LEU A 108 -8.49 -3.62 17.54
N ASP A 109 -9.54 -2.87 17.24
CA ASP A 109 -10.84 -3.40 16.80
C ASP A 109 -11.12 -3.11 15.32
N ALA A 110 -10.43 -2.12 14.76
CA ALA A 110 -10.41 -1.83 13.33
C ALA A 110 -9.07 -1.22 12.93
N ALA A 111 -8.73 -1.28 11.65
CA ALA A 111 -7.56 -0.62 11.09
C ALA A 111 -7.87 -0.02 9.72
N LEU A 112 -7.38 1.20 9.49
CA LEU A 112 -7.24 1.78 8.16
C LEU A 112 -5.84 1.44 7.67
N VAL A 113 -5.76 0.65 6.61
CA VAL A 113 -4.50 0.27 5.98
C VAL A 113 -4.44 0.92 4.62
N GLY A 114 -3.53 1.86 4.46
CA GLY A 114 -3.33 2.58 3.21
C GLY A 114 -1.97 2.28 2.60
N ALA A 115 -1.86 2.49 1.30
CA ALA A 115 -0.58 2.67 0.63
C ALA A 115 -0.69 3.75 -0.42
N VAL A 116 0.39 4.51 -0.61
CA VAL A 116 0.43 5.60 -1.59
C VAL A 116 1.80 5.67 -2.21
N ASP A 117 1.81 5.86 -3.52
CA ASP A 117 2.99 6.22 -4.29
C ASP A 117 2.60 7.12 -5.46
N LEU A 118 3.38 8.18 -5.68
CA LEU A 118 3.19 9.15 -6.76
C LEU A 118 4.47 9.24 -7.57
N SER A 119 4.44 8.78 -8.79
CA SER A 119 5.59 8.72 -9.70
C SER A 119 5.87 10.02 -10.45
N CYS A 120 5.13 11.09 -10.17
CA CYS A 120 5.30 12.39 -10.83
C CYS A 120 6.65 13.06 -10.51
N GLU A 121 7.33 12.65 -9.43
CA GLU A 121 8.58 13.24 -8.95
C GLU A 121 9.81 12.57 -9.58
N SER A 122 10.70 13.35 -10.17
CA SER A 122 11.83 12.84 -10.97
C SER A 122 12.91 12.12 -10.15
N VAL A 123 13.16 12.59 -8.92
CA VAL A 123 14.15 11.96 -8.00
C VAL A 123 13.62 10.61 -7.55
N HIS A 124 12.32 10.52 -7.22
CA HIS A 124 11.66 9.28 -6.87
C HIS A 124 11.74 8.26 -8.01
N ARG A 125 11.37 8.65 -9.23
CA ARG A 125 11.48 7.78 -10.41
C ARG A 125 12.89 7.25 -10.65
N SER A 126 13.90 8.15 -10.55
CA SER A 126 15.29 7.74 -10.71
C SER A 126 15.74 6.75 -9.63
N ALA A 127 15.24 6.91 -8.40
CA ALA A 127 15.53 5.99 -7.31
C ALA A 127 14.89 4.62 -7.54
N VAL A 128 13.62 4.57 -7.94
CA VAL A 128 12.90 3.34 -8.29
C VAL A 128 13.60 2.61 -9.44
N GLU A 129 13.99 3.32 -10.51
CA GLU A 129 14.69 2.73 -11.64
C GLU A 129 16.03 2.12 -11.23
N ALA A 130 16.79 2.84 -10.36
CA ALA A 130 18.06 2.36 -9.85
C ALA A 130 17.92 1.13 -8.95
N LEU A 131 16.90 1.09 -8.08
CA LEU A 131 16.63 -0.01 -7.17
C LEU A 131 16.10 -1.25 -7.89
N SER A 132 15.23 -1.07 -8.88
CA SER A 132 14.66 -2.17 -9.67
C SER A 132 15.61 -2.71 -10.75
N GLY A 133 16.78 -2.08 -10.95
CA GLY A 133 17.70 -2.45 -12.04
C GLY A 133 17.09 -2.26 -13.44
N GLY A 134 16.10 -1.35 -13.57
CA GLY A 134 15.37 -1.11 -14.81
C GLY A 134 14.21 -2.10 -15.07
N ALA A 135 13.92 -2.98 -14.12
CA ALA A 135 12.81 -3.95 -14.23
C ALA A 135 11.45 -3.37 -13.83
N ALA A 136 11.40 -2.17 -13.25
CA ALA A 136 10.15 -1.48 -12.96
C ALA A 136 9.37 -1.25 -14.27
N GLY A 137 8.10 -1.63 -14.28
CA GLY A 137 7.21 -1.33 -15.39
C GLY A 137 7.00 0.17 -15.60
N PRO A 138 6.12 0.59 -16.52
CA PRO A 138 5.81 2.00 -16.69
C PRO A 138 5.34 2.58 -15.35
N PRO A 139 5.81 3.80 -15.00
CA PRO A 139 5.45 4.42 -13.73
C PRO A 139 3.95 4.71 -13.64
N GLY A 140 3.37 4.53 -12.46
CA GLY A 140 1.98 4.80 -12.17
C GLY A 140 1.80 5.47 -10.82
N ASP A 141 0.69 6.18 -10.67
CA ASP A 141 0.30 6.79 -9.40
C ASP A 141 -0.82 5.94 -8.77
N ALA A 142 -0.71 5.65 -7.49
CA ALA A 142 -1.77 4.98 -6.78
C ALA A 142 -1.89 5.46 -5.33
N ALA A 143 -3.14 5.50 -4.87
CA ALA A 143 -3.49 5.59 -3.47
C ALA A 143 -4.61 4.59 -3.20
N VAL A 144 -4.41 3.71 -2.26
CA VAL A 144 -5.37 2.66 -1.90
C VAL A 144 -5.56 2.60 -0.40
N VAL A 145 -6.78 2.37 0.06
CA VAL A 145 -7.09 2.22 1.48
C VAL A 145 -8.03 1.03 1.65
N LEU A 146 -7.71 0.16 2.60
CA LEU A 146 -8.51 -0.95 3.05
C LEU A 146 -8.98 -0.68 4.49
N VAL A 147 -10.24 -0.99 4.78
CA VAL A 147 -10.75 -1.05 6.15
C VAL A 147 -10.71 -2.51 6.57
N VAL A 148 -10.00 -2.82 7.64
CA VAL A 148 -9.78 -4.18 8.12
C VAL A 148 -10.34 -4.32 9.54
N LYS A 149 -11.09 -5.38 9.79
CA LYS A 149 -11.65 -5.75 11.10
C LYS A 149 -11.55 -7.26 11.28
N ARG A 150 -11.65 -7.73 12.54
CA ARG A 150 -11.90 -9.16 12.78
C ARG A 150 -13.23 -9.55 12.13
N LEU A 151 -13.26 -10.75 11.54
CA LEU A 151 -14.45 -11.22 10.83
C LEU A 151 -15.68 -11.28 11.75
N GLU A 152 -15.52 -11.80 12.97
CA GLU A 152 -16.57 -11.90 13.97
C GLU A 152 -17.19 -10.55 14.34
N ASP A 153 -16.36 -9.50 14.40
CA ASP A 153 -16.82 -8.14 14.67
C ASP A 153 -17.59 -7.55 13.49
N ALA A 154 -17.09 -7.75 12.27
CA ALA A 154 -17.77 -7.30 11.06
C ALA A 154 -19.14 -7.99 10.87
N GLU A 155 -19.20 -9.30 11.14
CA GLU A 155 -20.45 -10.08 11.07
C GLU A 155 -21.44 -9.64 12.15
N ARG A 156 -20.98 -9.46 13.40
CA ARG A 156 -21.82 -8.95 14.50
C ARG A 156 -22.40 -7.59 14.19
N ASP A 157 -21.58 -6.71 13.60
CA ASP A 157 -21.98 -5.34 13.29
C ASP A 157 -22.80 -5.25 11.97
N GLY A 158 -22.99 -6.38 11.27
CA GLY A 158 -23.73 -6.48 10.01
C GLY A 158 -23.05 -5.75 8.85
N GLU A 159 -21.74 -5.63 8.88
CA GLU A 159 -20.96 -4.94 7.86
C GLU A 159 -20.76 -5.79 6.61
N ARG A 160 -20.58 -5.13 5.48
CA ARG A 160 -20.30 -5.79 4.22
C ARG A 160 -18.84 -6.20 4.15
N VAL A 161 -18.58 -7.50 4.14
CA VAL A 161 -17.25 -8.07 3.96
C VAL A 161 -16.99 -8.32 2.47
N LEU A 162 -15.92 -7.72 1.92
CA LEU A 162 -15.54 -7.89 0.52
C LEU A 162 -14.77 -9.19 0.31
N ALA A 163 -13.81 -9.47 1.18
CA ALA A 163 -13.01 -10.69 1.21
C ALA A 163 -12.50 -10.95 2.62
N ARG A 164 -12.05 -12.17 2.89
CA ARG A 164 -11.41 -12.55 4.15
C ARG A 164 -9.92 -12.71 3.90
N ILE A 165 -9.09 -12.20 4.82
CA ILE A 165 -7.66 -12.52 4.86
C ILE A 165 -7.54 -13.89 5.51
N ASP A 166 -6.86 -14.81 4.85
CA ASP A 166 -6.67 -16.18 5.34
C ASP A 166 -5.23 -16.32 5.86
N GLU A 167 -5.10 -16.65 7.14
CA GLU A 167 -3.81 -16.89 7.79
C GLU A 167 -3.29 -18.32 7.55
N THR A 168 -4.16 -19.23 7.10
CA THR A 168 -3.80 -20.63 6.90
C THR A 168 -2.97 -20.79 5.63
N PRO A 169 -1.82 -21.50 5.68
CA PRO A 169 -1.05 -21.79 4.48
C PRO A 169 -1.90 -22.58 3.46
N TRP A 170 -1.90 -22.13 2.20
CA TRP A 170 -2.48 -22.90 1.12
C TRP A 170 -1.55 -24.04 0.77
N SER A 171 -2.06 -25.27 0.72
CA SER A 171 -1.32 -26.38 0.16
C SER A 171 -1.31 -26.28 -1.36
N GLU A 172 -0.19 -26.58 -2.00
CA GLU A 172 -0.10 -26.68 -3.46
C GLU A 172 -0.91 -27.86 -4.01
N GLU A 173 -1.12 -28.89 -3.19
CA GLU A 173 -1.94 -30.06 -3.48
C GLU A 173 -3.36 -29.79 -3.04
N GLY A 174 -4.20 -29.33 -3.96
CA GLY A 174 -5.67 -29.20 -3.90
C GLY A 174 -6.36 -29.51 -2.58
N ASP A 175 -6.37 -28.58 -1.64
CA ASP A 175 -7.00 -28.70 -0.33
C ASP A 175 -8.54 -28.55 -0.36
N GLY A 176 -9.15 -28.69 -1.56
CA GLY A 176 -10.60 -28.54 -1.75
C GLY A 176 -11.13 -27.10 -1.72
N ARG A 177 -10.24 -26.13 -1.59
CA ARG A 177 -10.57 -24.71 -1.63
C ARG A 177 -10.57 -24.26 -3.09
N GLY A 178 -11.63 -24.11 -3.73
CA GLY A 178 -11.93 -23.67 -5.13
C GLY A 178 -10.84 -22.97 -5.96
N PRO A 179 -11.20 -22.39 -7.10
CA PRO A 179 -10.23 -21.82 -8.04
C PRO A 179 -9.45 -20.64 -7.44
N ARG A 180 -8.14 -20.66 -7.64
CA ARG A 180 -7.18 -19.67 -7.18
C ARG A 180 -6.91 -18.63 -8.28
N LEU A 181 -6.86 -17.37 -7.92
CA LEU A 181 -6.35 -16.28 -8.73
C LEU A 181 -4.98 -15.87 -8.16
N ASP A 182 -3.95 -16.08 -8.96
CA ASP A 182 -2.62 -15.57 -8.70
C ASP A 182 -2.48 -14.24 -9.46
N LEU A 183 -2.28 -13.14 -8.74
CA LEU A 183 -2.22 -11.81 -9.36
C LEU A 183 -0.81 -11.43 -9.83
N ASP A 184 0.19 -12.24 -9.52
CA ASP A 184 1.59 -12.00 -9.93
C ASP A 184 2.06 -12.99 -11.01
N GLY A 185 1.23 -13.96 -11.40
CA GLY A 185 1.55 -14.95 -12.45
C GLY A 185 1.18 -14.49 -13.86
N GLU A 186 1.66 -15.23 -14.88
CA GLU A 186 1.34 -15.00 -16.31
C GLU A 186 -0.18 -14.98 -16.62
N SER A 187 -0.99 -15.51 -15.71
CA SER A 187 -2.45 -15.51 -15.81
C SER A 187 -3.12 -14.28 -15.19
N SER A 188 -2.34 -13.41 -14.55
CA SER A 188 -2.83 -12.18 -13.96
C SER A 188 -3.20 -11.19 -15.08
N PRO A 189 -4.37 -10.55 -15.02
CA PRO A 189 -4.58 -9.39 -15.86
C PRO A 189 -3.57 -8.34 -15.44
N ASP A 190 -2.84 -7.87 -16.39
CA ASP A 190 -1.77 -6.90 -16.25
C ASP A 190 -2.31 -5.58 -15.66
N LEU A 191 -2.39 -5.53 -14.33
CA LEU A 191 -2.77 -4.32 -13.61
C LEU A 191 -1.69 -3.24 -13.80
N ALA A 192 -0.42 -3.65 -13.91
CA ALA A 192 0.67 -2.73 -14.18
C ALA A 192 0.58 -2.11 -15.58
N ALA A 193 0.11 -2.84 -16.60
CA ALA A 193 -0.15 -2.26 -17.94
C ALA A 193 -1.29 -1.25 -17.91
N ARG A 194 -2.24 -1.36 -16.96
CA ARG A 194 -3.39 -0.46 -16.88
C ARG A 194 -3.14 0.75 -15.99
N PHE A 195 -2.47 0.56 -14.87
CA PHE A 195 -2.29 1.57 -13.82
C PHE A 195 -0.84 2.01 -13.67
N GLY A 196 0.09 1.35 -14.33
CA GLY A 196 1.51 1.52 -14.10
C GLY A 196 1.97 0.84 -12.79
N SER A 197 3.29 0.84 -12.58
CA SER A 197 3.90 0.41 -11.32
C SER A 197 3.86 1.58 -10.33
N ALA A 198 3.17 1.41 -9.22
CA ALA A 198 3.04 2.38 -8.14
C ALA A 198 3.91 1.99 -6.93
N TRP A 199 5.07 1.39 -7.17
CA TRP A 199 6.10 1.03 -6.19
C TRP A 199 5.52 0.63 -4.82
N ALA A 200 5.63 1.50 -3.80
CA ALA A 200 5.16 1.23 -2.43
C ALA A 200 3.67 0.89 -2.32
N ALA A 201 2.84 1.26 -3.30
CA ALA A 201 1.41 0.99 -3.31
C ALA A 201 1.02 -0.20 -4.18
N SER A 202 1.90 -0.71 -5.07
CA SER A 202 1.57 -1.73 -6.06
C SER A 202 0.91 -2.97 -5.45
N ASP A 203 1.52 -3.57 -4.44
CA ASP A 203 1.03 -4.80 -3.82
C ASP A 203 -0.35 -4.63 -3.18
N LEU A 204 -0.58 -3.48 -2.51
CA LEU A 204 -1.88 -3.23 -1.89
C LEU A 204 -2.97 -2.94 -2.94
N VAL A 205 -2.62 -2.39 -4.11
CA VAL A 205 -3.52 -2.29 -5.27
C VAL A 205 -3.93 -3.69 -5.75
N HIS A 206 -2.99 -4.63 -5.82
CA HIS A 206 -3.28 -6.03 -6.16
C HIS A 206 -4.20 -6.68 -5.12
N VAL A 207 -3.97 -6.45 -3.83
CA VAL A 207 -4.85 -6.93 -2.75
C VAL A 207 -6.27 -6.37 -2.91
N ALA A 208 -6.40 -5.08 -3.18
CA ALA A 208 -7.70 -4.45 -3.41
C ALA A 208 -8.41 -5.04 -4.64
N ALA A 209 -7.68 -5.21 -5.75
CA ALA A 209 -8.21 -5.83 -6.97
C ALA A 209 -8.66 -7.27 -6.74
N ALA A 210 -7.88 -8.05 -5.96
CA ALA A 210 -8.25 -9.41 -5.56
C ALA A 210 -9.52 -9.44 -4.73
N ALA A 211 -9.63 -8.58 -3.71
CA ALA A 211 -10.81 -8.48 -2.86
C ALA A 211 -12.07 -8.12 -3.67
N LEU A 212 -11.97 -7.16 -4.57
CA LEU A 212 -13.06 -6.77 -5.46
C LEU A 212 -13.43 -7.90 -6.44
N SER A 213 -12.43 -8.61 -6.97
CA SER A 213 -12.67 -9.76 -7.88
C SER A 213 -13.40 -10.89 -7.17
N LEU A 214 -13.04 -11.20 -5.94
CA LEU A 214 -13.75 -12.17 -5.10
C LEU A 214 -15.19 -11.72 -4.82
N HIS A 215 -15.36 -10.45 -4.43
CA HIS A 215 -16.67 -9.90 -4.10
C HIS A 215 -17.63 -9.87 -5.29
N HIS A 216 -17.15 -9.42 -6.46
CA HIS A 216 -17.96 -9.30 -7.67
C HIS A 216 -18.02 -10.59 -8.48
N ARG A 217 -17.20 -11.59 -8.14
CA ARG A 217 -17.06 -12.85 -8.90
C ARG A 217 -16.65 -12.60 -10.36
N GLN A 218 -15.79 -11.61 -10.54
CA GLN A 218 -15.29 -11.20 -11.84
C GLN A 218 -13.77 -11.03 -11.76
N LEU A 219 -13.08 -11.53 -12.78
CA LEU A 219 -11.66 -11.26 -12.94
C LEU A 219 -11.44 -9.79 -13.32
N PRO A 220 -10.29 -9.20 -13.00
CA PRO A 220 -9.92 -7.91 -13.57
C PRO A 220 -10.03 -7.97 -15.10
N GLY A 221 -10.68 -6.96 -15.70
CA GLY A 221 -11.04 -7.00 -17.11
C GLY A 221 -12.49 -7.45 -17.41
N GLY A 222 -13.28 -7.78 -16.37
CA GLY A 222 -14.73 -7.98 -16.47
C GLY A 222 -15.17 -9.39 -16.89
N LYS A 223 -14.23 -10.34 -17.02
CA LYS A 223 -14.59 -11.73 -17.30
C LYS A 223 -15.21 -12.38 -16.04
N PRO A 224 -16.33 -13.13 -16.17
CA PRO A 224 -16.87 -13.87 -15.05
C PRO A 224 -15.84 -14.83 -14.44
N TRP A 225 -15.70 -14.84 -13.13
CA TRP A 225 -14.89 -15.81 -12.42
C TRP A 225 -15.72 -17.00 -12.00
N LEU A 226 -15.84 -17.96 -12.91
CA LEU A 226 -16.62 -19.18 -12.69
C LEU A 226 -15.81 -20.15 -11.82
N PRO A 227 -16.42 -20.80 -10.81
CA PRO A 227 -15.75 -21.81 -10.02
C PRO A 227 -15.43 -23.05 -10.90
N ALA A 228 -14.22 -23.55 -10.82
CA ALA A 228 -13.82 -24.79 -11.47
C ALA A 228 -14.23 -26.07 -10.69
N GLY A 229 -14.86 -25.90 -9.51
CA GLY A 229 -15.24 -27.00 -8.63
C GLY A 229 -15.90 -26.52 -7.34
N PRO A 230 -16.25 -27.42 -6.42
CA PRO A 230 -16.78 -27.07 -5.11
C PRO A 230 -15.68 -26.39 -4.27
N GLY A 231 -16.05 -25.35 -3.55
CA GLY A 231 -15.17 -24.62 -2.65
C GLY A 231 -15.25 -23.09 -2.83
N ALA A 232 -14.80 -22.37 -1.82
CA ALA A 232 -14.71 -20.91 -1.88
C ALA A 232 -13.60 -20.47 -2.84
N ARG A 233 -13.83 -19.39 -3.58
CA ARG A 233 -12.79 -18.77 -4.40
C ARG A 233 -11.70 -18.19 -3.50
N GLY A 234 -10.49 -18.24 -3.96
CA GLY A 234 -9.35 -17.63 -3.28
C GLY A 234 -8.45 -16.87 -4.25
N ALA A 235 -7.71 -15.93 -3.71
CA ALA A 235 -6.68 -15.18 -4.42
C ALA A 235 -5.43 -15.11 -3.55
N VAL A 236 -4.27 -15.08 -4.19
CA VAL A 236 -2.98 -14.85 -3.53
C VAL A 236 -2.31 -13.69 -4.23
N VAL A 237 -1.82 -12.77 -3.44
CA VAL A 237 -0.96 -11.67 -3.86
C VAL A 237 0.41 -11.94 -3.26
N HIS A 238 1.40 -12.17 -4.11
CA HIS A 238 2.78 -12.34 -3.69
C HIS A 238 3.48 -11.00 -3.70
N ALA A 239 4.04 -10.60 -2.58
CA ALA A 239 4.95 -9.47 -2.53
C ALA A 239 6.38 -10.00 -2.72
N PRO A 240 7.15 -9.54 -3.70
CA PRO A 240 8.48 -10.07 -4.00
C PRO A 240 9.44 -10.05 -2.81
N GLU A 241 9.35 -9.00 -1.98
CA GLU A 241 10.19 -8.78 -0.81
C GLU A 241 9.39 -8.69 0.49
N GLY A 242 8.10 -9.06 0.48
CA GLY A 242 7.18 -8.86 1.60
C GLY A 242 6.26 -10.05 1.90
N PRO A 243 5.36 -9.87 2.85
CA PRO A 243 4.41 -10.90 3.21
C PRO A 243 3.38 -11.12 2.10
N SER A 244 3.24 -12.36 1.63
CA SER A 244 2.16 -12.73 0.73
C SER A 244 0.81 -12.63 1.43
N VAL A 245 -0.19 -12.09 0.74
CA VAL A 245 -1.56 -11.94 1.25
C VAL A 245 -2.46 -12.96 0.58
N ARG A 246 -3.18 -13.72 1.39
CA ARG A 246 -4.16 -14.71 0.92
C ARG A 246 -5.55 -14.23 1.26
N LEU A 247 -6.41 -14.26 0.26
CA LEU A 247 -7.79 -13.82 0.37
C LEU A 247 -8.73 -14.95 -0.01
N THR A 248 -9.84 -15.07 0.70
CA THR A 248 -10.93 -15.98 0.37
C THR A 248 -12.25 -15.23 0.24
N GLU A 249 -13.16 -15.82 -0.55
CA GLU A 249 -14.50 -15.29 -0.73
C GLU A 249 -15.22 -15.24 0.63
N ALA A 250 -15.79 -14.09 0.95
CA ALA A 250 -16.66 -13.98 2.12
C ALA A 250 -17.99 -14.71 1.88
N ALA A 251 -18.54 -15.33 2.91
CA ALA A 251 -19.89 -15.90 2.83
C ALA A 251 -20.87 -14.78 2.44
N THR A 252 -21.66 -15.03 1.39
CA THR A 252 -22.69 -14.06 0.99
C THR A 252 -23.76 -14.01 2.07
N HIS A 253 -23.78 -12.95 2.87
CA HIS A 253 -24.98 -12.66 3.64
C HIS A 253 -26.13 -12.39 2.68
N PRO A 254 -27.31 -13.03 2.87
CA PRO A 254 -28.47 -12.67 2.09
C PRO A 254 -28.72 -11.17 2.27
N ARG A 255 -28.84 -10.44 1.15
CA ARG A 255 -29.26 -9.03 1.18
C ARG A 255 -30.52 -8.97 2.05
N ARG A 256 -30.51 -8.18 3.13
CA ARG A 256 -31.76 -7.78 3.75
C ARG A 256 -32.56 -7.12 2.64
N ALA A 257 -33.70 -7.72 2.29
CA ALA A 257 -34.66 -7.08 1.41
C ALA A 257 -35.08 -5.78 2.12
N GLU A 258 -34.80 -4.64 1.49
CA GLU A 258 -35.36 -3.36 1.87
C GLU A 258 -36.85 -3.33 1.53
#